data_324ba3f7a597e4c7a68b51a0f880ad7c
#
_entry.id   324ba3f7a597e4c7a68b51a0f880ad7c
#
_cell.length_a   1.000
_cell.length_b   1.000
_cell.length_c   1.000
_cell.angle_alpha   90.00
_cell.angle_beta   90.00
_cell.angle_gamma   90.00
#
_symmetry.space_group_name_H-M   'P 1'
#
loop_
_entity.id
_entity.type
_entity.pdbx_description
1 polymer ?
#
loop_
_entity_poly.entity_id
_entity_poly.type
_entity_poly.pdbx_seq_one_letter_code
_entity_poly.pdbx_strand_id
1 'polypeptide(L)'
;MPRSRKFTVREISVMVAVVAVVTIVSVLAIRSYYQYFLRGRIIAAVSSLADMRTKMERYFQKNRTYNNPNEPACGAEGSSVAPLPTDPNFTFTCPTLSATQFTVTATGIGSMEGFQYSIDQNNNRFTPGLPDGWVGAGSACWVIRQDGSC
;
A
#
# COMPACT_ATOMS: atom_id res chain seq x y z
N MET A 1 -38.31 28.51 -39.08
CA MET A 1 -38.37 29.11 -37.73
C MET A 1 -38.31 27.97 -36.69
N PRO A 2 -37.29 27.85 -35.86
CA PRO A 2 -37.21 26.77 -34.87
C PRO A 2 -38.24 27.05 -33.75
N ARG A 3 -39.08 26.05 -33.50
CA ARG A 3 -40.13 26.10 -32.46
C ARG A 3 -39.41 25.94 -31.10
N SER A 4 -39.31 27.05 -30.36
CA SER A 4 -38.85 27.06 -29.00
C SER A 4 -39.80 26.23 -28.12
N ARG A 5 -39.37 25.01 -27.70
CA ARG A 5 -40.11 24.24 -26.68
C ARG A 5 -39.95 24.91 -25.34
N LYS A 6 -41.06 25.49 -24.84
CA LYS A 6 -41.12 25.98 -23.46
C LYS A 6 -41.23 24.76 -22.53
N PHE A 7 -40.18 24.47 -21.79
CA PHE A 7 -40.22 23.42 -20.75
C PHE A 7 -41.16 23.84 -19.63
N THR A 8 -41.98 22.93 -19.18
CA THR A 8 -42.85 23.17 -18.01
C THR A 8 -42.01 23.07 -16.73
N VAL A 9 -42.42 23.78 -15.68
CA VAL A 9 -41.73 23.77 -14.36
C VAL A 9 -41.54 22.35 -13.84
N ARG A 10 -42.50 21.46 -14.11
CA ARG A 10 -42.42 20.03 -13.74
C ARG A 10 -41.34 19.31 -14.48
N GLU A 11 -41.13 19.53 -15.76
CA GLU A 11 -40.07 18.91 -16.55
C GLU A 11 -38.69 19.40 -16.10
N ILE A 12 -38.55 20.66 -15.76
CA ILE A 12 -37.33 21.25 -15.22
C ILE A 12 -37.00 20.61 -13.85
N SER A 13 -37.99 20.47 -12.95
CA SER A 13 -37.77 19.86 -11.64
C SER A 13 -37.35 18.37 -11.74
N VAL A 14 -37.92 17.63 -12.67
CA VAL A 14 -37.51 16.21 -12.92
C VAL A 14 -36.09 16.13 -13.46
N MET A 15 -35.71 16.99 -14.41
CA MET A 15 -34.33 17.04 -14.92
C MET A 15 -33.32 17.38 -13.82
N VAL A 16 -33.61 18.35 -12.98
CA VAL A 16 -32.73 18.71 -11.84
C VAL A 16 -32.59 17.56 -10.87
N ALA A 17 -33.68 16.85 -10.55
CA ALA A 17 -33.64 15.68 -9.67
C ALA A 17 -32.79 14.55 -10.27
N VAL A 18 -32.94 14.26 -11.56
CA VAL A 18 -32.13 13.23 -12.25
C VAL A 18 -30.65 13.60 -12.25
N VAL A 19 -30.30 14.84 -12.57
CA VAL A 19 -28.91 15.30 -12.53
C VAL A 19 -28.33 15.18 -11.13
N ALA A 20 -29.07 15.56 -10.08
CA ALA A 20 -28.63 15.42 -8.70
C ALA A 20 -28.36 13.96 -8.32
N VAL A 21 -29.23 13.02 -8.69
CA VAL A 21 -29.02 11.59 -8.44
C VAL A 21 -27.79 11.06 -9.18
N VAL A 22 -27.62 11.39 -10.45
CA VAL A 22 -26.47 10.95 -11.25
C VAL A 22 -25.16 11.48 -10.67
N THR A 23 -25.11 12.74 -10.23
CA THR A 23 -23.90 13.29 -9.60
C THR A 23 -23.56 12.60 -8.30
N ILE A 24 -24.54 12.33 -7.43
CA ILE A 24 -24.31 11.61 -6.16
C ILE A 24 -23.77 10.20 -6.43
N VAL A 25 -24.38 9.45 -7.33
CA VAL A 25 -23.95 8.10 -7.68
C VAL A 25 -22.54 8.11 -8.26
N SER A 26 -22.21 9.07 -9.12
CA SER A 26 -20.87 9.21 -9.70
C SER A 26 -19.80 9.48 -8.63
N VAL A 27 -20.06 10.34 -7.67
CA VAL A 27 -19.12 10.66 -6.58
C VAL A 27 -18.86 9.43 -5.70
N LEU A 28 -19.91 8.67 -5.36
CA LEU A 28 -19.78 7.45 -4.56
C LEU A 28 -18.99 6.37 -5.31
N ALA A 29 -19.25 6.20 -6.60
CA ALA A 29 -18.54 5.24 -7.43
C ALA A 29 -17.03 5.55 -7.53
N ILE A 30 -16.65 6.82 -7.71
CA ILE A 30 -15.25 7.25 -7.79
C ILE A 30 -14.52 6.96 -6.47
N ARG A 31 -15.14 7.26 -5.31
CA ARG A 31 -14.53 6.99 -4.00
C ARG A 31 -14.31 5.49 -3.78
N SER A 32 -15.29 4.66 -4.11
CA SER A 32 -15.18 3.20 -3.98
C SER A 32 -14.08 2.63 -4.88
N TYR A 33 -13.99 3.11 -6.12
CA TYR A 33 -12.96 2.70 -7.07
C TYR A 33 -11.55 3.07 -6.60
N TYR A 34 -11.37 4.29 -6.07
CA TYR A 34 -10.07 4.75 -5.55
C TYR A 34 -9.58 3.88 -4.38
N GLN A 35 -10.48 3.56 -3.43
CA GLN A 35 -10.14 2.69 -2.30
C GLN A 35 -9.76 1.27 -2.74
N TYR A 36 -10.43 0.73 -3.76
CA TYR A 36 -10.06 -0.57 -4.33
C TYR A 36 -8.65 -0.55 -4.93
N PHE A 37 -8.31 0.53 -5.65
CA PHE A 37 -7.01 0.69 -6.28
C PHE A 37 -5.87 0.84 -5.25
N LEU A 38 -6.09 1.61 -4.18
CA LEU A 38 -5.13 1.73 -3.07
C LEU A 38 -4.84 0.38 -2.42
N ARG A 39 -5.89 -0.41 -2.15
CA ARG A 39 -5.73 -1.75 -1.57
C ARG A 39 -4.88 -2.67 -2.45
N GLY A 40 -5.07 -2.66 -3.75
CA GLY A 40 -4.26 -3.45 -4.67
C GLY A 40 -2.77 -3.14 -4.54
N ARG A 41 -2.40 -1.87 -4.44
CA ARG A 41 -1.01 -1.42 -4.25
C ARG A 41 -0.46 -1.81 -2.88
N ILE A 42 -1.25 -1.65 -1.82
CA ILE A 42 -0.87 -2.06 -0.46
C ILE A 42 -0.62 -3.58 -0.43
N ILE A 43 -1.52 -4.39 -0.98
CA ILE A 43 -1.38 -5.85 -1.03
C ILE A 43 -0.12 -6.25 -1.78
N ALA A 44 0.21 -5.60 -2.89
CA ALA A 44 1.46 -5.85 -3.62
C ALA A 44 2.70 -5.58 -2.75
N ALA A 45 2.74 -4.45 -2.04
CA ALA A 45 3.84 -4.08 -1.16
C ALA A 45 4.01 -5.06 0.01
N VAL A 46 2.93 -5.41 0.72
CA VAL A 46 3.01 -6.34 1.86
C VAL A 46 3.32 -7.77 1.41
N SER A 47 2.90 -8.18 0.21
CA SER A 47 3.30 -9.45 -0.39
C SER A 47 4.80 -9.48 -0.68
N SER A 48 5.35 -8.39 -1.18
CA SER A 48 6.80 -8.24 -1.41
C SER A 48 7.60 -8.27 -0.11
N LEU A 49 7.07 -7.68 0.99
CA LEU A 49 7.66 -7.79 2.33
C LEU A 49 7.68 -9.25 2.82
N ALA A 50 6.58 -9.99 2.65
CA ALA A 50 6.49 -11.39 3.04
C ALA A 50 7.45 -12.28 2.23
N ASP A 51 7.61 -12.01 0.92
CA ASP A 51 8.58 -12.70 0.08
C ASP A 51 10.03 -12.40 0.51
N MET A 52 10.33 -11.13 0.81
CA MET A 52 11.64 -10.74 1.35
C MET A 52 11.96 -11.46 2.64
N ARG A 53 11.02 -11.56 3.58
CA ARG A 53 11.21 -12.34 4.80
C ARG A 53 11.58 -13.80 4.49
N THR A 54 10.86 -14.42 3.56
CA THR A 54 11.13 -15.81 3.15
C THR A 54 12.54 -15.95 2.55
N LYS A 55 12.99 -15.00 1.75
CA LYS A 55 14.34 -14.99 1.18
C LYS A 55 15.39 -14.80 2.28
N MET A 56 15.19 -13.91 3.22
CA MET A 56 16.08 -13.69 4.36
C MET A 56 16.18 -14.93 5.27
N GLU A 57 15.06 -15.63 5.48
CA GLU A 57 15.06 -16.88 6.26
C GLU A 57 15.88 -17.99 5.58
N ARG A 58 15.72 -18.16 4.26
CA ARG A 58 16.55 -19.09 3.48
C ARG A 58 18.04 -18.72 3.52
N TYR A 59 18.32 -17.43 3.47
CA TYR A 59 19.67 -16.93 3.61
C TYR A 59 20.28 -17.29 4.98
N PHE A 60 19.52 -17.11 6.06
CA PHE A 60 19.92 -17.47 7.42
C PHE A 60 20.16 -18.98 7.56
N GLN A 61 19.31 -19.81 6.98
CA GLN A 61 19.49 -21.27 7.00
C GLN A 61 20.82 -21.70 6.37
N LYS A 62 21.24 -21.03 5.29
CA LYS A 62 22.51 -21.28 4.61
C LYS A 62 23.71 -20.73 5.37
N ASN A 63 23.63 -19.49 5.83
CA ASN A 63 24.77 -18.72 6.35
C ASN A 63 24.84 -18.66 7.89
N ARG A 64 23.77 -19.07 8.60
CA ARG A 64 23.62 -18.96 10.06
C ARG A 64 23.72 -17.52 10.59
N THR A 65 23.56 -16.56 9.73
CA THR A 65 23.55 -15.12 10.03
C THR A 65 22.72 -14.42 8.96
N TYR A 66 22.07 -13.28 9.30
CA TYR A 66 21.41 -12.41 8.31
C TYR A 66 22.38 -11.42 7.67
N ASN A 67 23.57 -11.24 8.23
CA ASN A 67 24.58 -10.31 7.73
C ASN A 67 25.93 -11.03 7.55
N ASN A 68 26.16 -11.61 6.37
CA ASN A 68 27.43 -12.20 5.99
C ASN A 68 28.20 -11.20 5.11
N PRO A 69 29.37 -10.71 5.54
CA PRO A 69 30.17 -9.75 4.76
C PRO A 69 30.59 -10.26 3.38
N ASN A 70 30.73 -11.58 3.21
CA ASN A 70 31.16 -12.21 1.95
C ASN A 70 30.00 -12.46 0.97
N GLU A 71 28.77 -12.40 1.44
CA GLU A 71 27.56 -12.61 0.65
C GLU A 71 26.48 -11.64 1.14
N PRO A 72 26.56 -10.34 0.79
CA PRO A 72 25.65 -9.35 1.31
C PRO A 72 24.20 -9.63 0.92
N ALA A 73 23.27 -9.37 1.83
CA ALA A 73 21.83 -9.55 1.66
C ALA A 73 21.07 -8.24 1.93
N CYS A 74 19.75 -8.28 1.72
CA CYS A 74 18.84 -7.20 2.12
C CYS A 74 19.22 -5.81 1.62
N GLY A 75 19.46 -5.68 0.30
CA GLY A 75 19.71 -4.40 -0.33
C GLY A 75 21.14 -3.87 -0.20
N ALA A 76 22.06 -4.65 0.32
CA ALA A 76 23.48 -4.32 0.21
C ALA A 76 23.87 -4.24 -1.28
N GLU A 77 24.77 -3.33 -1.61
CA GLU A 77 25.24 -3.13 -2.98
C GLU A 77 25.80 -4.45 -3.55
N GLY A 78 25.34 -4.84 -4.74
CA GLY A 78 25.74 -6.10 -5.37
C GLY A 78 25.05 -7.35 -4.82
N SER A 79 24.08 -7.23 -3.90
CA SER A 79 23.35 -8.38 -3.37
C SER A 79 22.57 -9.12 -4.45
N SER A 80 22.99 -10.35 -4.75
CA SER A 80 22.23 -11.32 -5.56
C SER A 80 21.31 -12.19 -4.72
N VAL A 81 21.50 -12.19 -3.39
CA VAL A 81 20.77 -13.00 -2.42
C VAL A 81 19.81 -12.10 -1.66
N ALA A 82 18.53 -12.27 -1.84
CA ALA A 82 17.50 -11.41 -1.28
C ALA A 82 17.66 -9.91 -1.66
N PRO A 83 17.71 -9.57 -2.96
CA PRO A 83 17.70 -8.18 -3.40
C PRO A 83 16.38 -7.51 -2.95
N LEU A 84 16.43 -6.20 -2.65
CA LEU A 84 15.22 -5.45 -2.34
C LEU A 84 14.25 -5.46 -3.52
N PRO A 85 12.95 -5.60 -3.26
CA PRO A 85 11.94 -5.55 -4.30
C PRO A 85 11.94 -4.18 -5.01
N THR A 86 11.60 -4.19 -6.29
CA THR A 86 11.35 -2.96 -7.06
C THR A 86 9.84 -2.81 -7.26
N ASP A 87 9.28 -1.67 -6.86
CA ASP A 87 7.86 -1.35 -7.00
C ASP A 87 7.69 0.13 -7.37
N PRO A 88 6.79 0.49 -8.29
CA PRO A 88 6.59 1.88 -8.70
C PRO A 88 5.91 2.75 -7.64
N ASN A 89 5.33 2.17 -6.60
CA ASN A 89 4.55 2.85 -5.56
C ASN A 89 5.21 2.81 -4.19
N PHE A 90 6.22 1.94 -3.99
CA PHE A 90 6.91 1.76 -2.71
C PHE A 90 8.41 1.63 -2.90
N THR A 91 9.15 2.28 -2.01
CA THR A 91 10.59 2.07 -1.84
C THR A 91 10.82 1.11 -0.69
N PHE A 92 11.66 0.10 -0.92
CA PHE A 92 12.02 -0.89 0.10
C PHE A 92 13.39 -0.58 0.68
N THR A 93 13.54 -0.74 1.99
CA THR A 93 14.80 -0.54 2.72
C THR A 93 14.96 -1.61 3.79
N CYS A 94 16.21 -1.83 4.21
CA CYS A 94 16.56 -2.66 5.37
C CYS A 94 17.20 -1.77 6.45
N PRO A 95 16.40 -1.08 7.28
CA PRO A 95 16.93 -0.20 8.31
C PRO A 95 17.67 -0.94 9.43
N THR A 96 17.37 -2.21 9.63
CA THR A 96 18.06 -3.08 10.58
C THR A 96 18.58 -4.31 9.87
N LEU A 97 19.88 -4.56 9.98
CA LEU A 97 20.52 -5.77 9.49
C LEU A 97 21.70 -6.12 10.41
N SER A 98 21.61 -7.25 11.10
CA SER A 98 22.65 -7.76 11.99
C SER A 98 22.80 -9.28 11.82
N ALA A 99 23.65 -9.92 12.62
CA ALA A 99 23.81 -11.37 12.56
C ALA A 99 22.51 -12.13 12.87
N THR A 100 21.66 -11.62 13.74
CA THR A 100 20.45 -12.31 14.26
C THR A 100 19.14 -11.59 14.00
N GLN A 101 19.17 -10.39 13.45
CA GLN A 101 17.99 -9.56 13.28
C GLN A 101 18.01 -8.85 11.92
N PHE A 102 16.84 -8.71 11.32
CA PHE A 102 16.60 -7.79 10.21
C PHE A 102 15.21 -7.15 10.32
N THR A 103 15.07 -6.01 9.70
CA THR A 103 13.77 -5.38 9.45
C THR A 103 13.74 -4.91 8.01
N VAL A 104 12.73 -5.29 7.26
CA VAL A 104 12.45 -4.74 5.92
C VAL A 104 11.29 -3.79 6.04
N THR A 105 11.42 -2.60 5.46
CA THR A 105 10.39 -1.56 5.46
C THR A 105 10.05 -1.18 4.02
N ALA A 106 8.76 -1.12 3.73
CA ALA A 106 8.19 -0.55 2.50
C ALA A 106 7.64 0.84 2.82
N THR A 107 8.16 1.87 2.18
CA THR A 107 7.70 3.26 2.32
C THR A 107 7.03 3.70 1.04
N GLY A 108 5.79 4.15 1.13
CA GLY A 108 5.00 4.62 0.01
C GLY A 108 5.57 5.90 -0.62
N ILE A 109 5.49 5.98 -1.95
CA ILE A 109 5.93 7.13 -2.74
C ILE A 109 4.82 7.62 -3.66
N GLY A 110 4.84 8.89 -4.02
CA GLY A 110 3.84 9.50 -4.91
C GLY A 110 2.43 9.38 -4.34
N SER A 111 1.54 8.67 -5.04
CA SER A 111 0.15 8.49 -4.59
C SER A 111 -0.01 7.58 -3.35
N MET A 112 1.06 6.91 -2.91
CA MET A 112 1.10 6.07 -1.71
C MET A 112 1.88 6.73 -0.58
N GLU A 113 2.23 8.00 -0.67
CA GLU A 113 2.91 8.75 0.39
C GLU A 113 2.13 8.67 1.71
N GLY A 114 2.85 8.53 2.81
CA GLY A 114 2.29 8.33 4.16
C GLY A 114 2.10 6.86 4.55
N PHE A 115 1.96 5.94 3.60
CA PHE A 115 1.90 4.52 3.93
C PHE A 115 3.28 3.97 4.23
N GLN A 116 3.40 3.26 5.35
CA GLN A 116 4.62 2.58 5.73
C GLN A 116 4.30 1.23 6.37
N TYR A 117 4.98 0.18 5.90
CA TYR A 117 4.81 -1.19 6.37
C TYR A 117 6.16 -1.81 6.66
N SER A 118 6.26 -2.66 7.68
CA SER A 118 7.50 -3.38 7.98
C SER A 118 7.25 -4.83 8.40
N ILE A 119 8.31 -5.63 8.33
CA ILE A 119 8.36 -7.01 8.79
C ILE A 119 9.75 -7.31 9.32
N ASP A 120 9.82 -8.14 10.36
CA ASP A 120 11.07 -8.61 10.96
C ASP A 120 11.28 -10.14 10.83
N GLN A 121 12.37 -10.64 11.38
CA GLN A 121 12.73 -12.06 11.41
C GLN A 121 11.71 -12.92 12.16
N ASN A 122 10.99 -12.37 13.14
CA ASN A 122 9.98 -13.08 13.93
C ASN A 122 8.59 -13.08 13.28
N ASN A 123 8.49 -12.58 12.03
CA ASN A 123 7.23 -12.36 11.34
C ASN A 123 6.31 -11.33 12.02
N ASN A 124 6.87 -10.43 12.82
CA ASN A 124 6.13 -9.30 13.34
C ASN A 124 5.84 -8.33 12.19
N ARG A 125 4.57 -8.17 11.91
CA ARG A 125 4.05 -7.27 10.88
C ARG A 125 3.67 -5.97 11.57
N PHE A 126 4.10 -4.85 11.04
CA PHE A 126 3.85 -3.57 11.67
C PHE A 126 3.51 -2.51 10.62
N THR A 127 2.64 -1.57 10.99
CA THR A 127 2.27 -0.41 10.16
C THR A 127 2.76 0.87 10.85
N PRO A 128 4.01 1.29 10.62
CA PRO A 128 4.59 2.47 11.29
C PRO A 128 3.87 3.77 10.93
N GLY A 129 3.42 3.91 9.69
CA GLY A 129 2.80 5.13 9.18
C GLY A 129 1.62 4.87 8.26
N LEU A 130 0.65 5.79 8.32
CA LEU A 130 -0.51 5.86 7.43
C LEU A 130 -0.79 7.32 7.10
N PRO A 131 -1.34 7.64 5.93
CA PRO A 131 -1.71 9.01 5.56
C PRO A 131 -2.93 9.50 6.37
N ASP A 132 -3.16 10.80 6.33
CA ASP A 132 -4.30 11.43 6.98
C ASP A 132 -5.64 10.77 6.57
N GLY A 133 -6.52 10.60 7.55
CA GLY A 133 -7.81 9.95 7.37
C GLY A 133 -7.80 8.43 7.40
N TRP A 134 -6.63 7.80 7.59
CA TRP A 134 -6.50 6.38 7.89
C TRP A 134 -6.32 6.16 9.40
N VAL A 135 -6.85 5.05 9.91
CA VAL A 135 -6.74 4.65 11.32
C VAL A 135 -5.78 3.46 11.44
N GLY A 136 -5.07 3.36 12.56
CA GLY A 136 -4.26 2.18 12.89
C GLY A 136 -2.75 2.33 12.62
N ALA A 137 -2.22 3.55 12.46
CA ALA A 137 -0.76 3.76 12.53
C ALA A 137 -0.22 3.28 13.87
N GLY A 138 0.92 2.57 13.87
CA GLY A 138 1.47 1.91 15.05
C GLY A 138 0.89 0.52 15.35
N SER A 139 0.01 -0.04 14.50
CA SER A 139 -0.56 -1.36 14.71
C SER A 139 0.44 -2.49 14.45
N ALA A 140 0.34 -3.56 15.26
CA ALA A 140 1.10 -4.81 15.11
C ALA A 140 0.52 -5.74 14.03
N CYS A 141 0.06 -5.17 12.94
CA CYS A 141 -0.43 -5.85 11.74
C CYS A 141 -0.30 -4.93 10.53
N TRP A 142 -0.52 -5.43 9.35
CA TRP A 142 -0.57 -4.61 8.14
C TRP A 142 -1.99 -4.10 7.90
N VAL A 143 -2.21 -2.82 8.19
CA VAL A 143 -3.48 -2.14 7.94
C VAL A 143 -3.69 -1.99 6.44
N ILE A 144 -4.73 -2.63 5.91
CA ILE A 144 -5.05 -2.65 4.48
C ILE A 144 -6.35 -1.88 4.15
N ARG A 145 -7.04 -1.36 5.15
CA ARG A 145 -8.27 -0.60 5.00
C ARG A 145 -8.23 0.68 5.83
N GLN A 146 -8.98 1.67 5.37
CA GLN A 146 -9.03 2.99 6.01
C GLN A 146 -9.58 2.95 7.45
N ASP A 147 -10.41 1.97 7.77
CA ASP A 147 -10.99 1.74 9.10
C ASP A 147 -10.01 1.12 10.12
N GLY A 148 -8.78 0.86 9.72
CA GLY A 148 -7.74 0.27 10.55
C GLY A 148 -7.72 -1.25 10.54
N SER A 149 -8.56 -1.90 9.74
CA SER A 149 -8.56 -3.36 9.64
C SER A 149 -7.36 -3.89 8.83
N CYS A 150 -6.86 -5.05 9.26
CA CYS A 150 -5.69 -5.75 8.71
C CYS A 150 -6.06 -6.88 7.73
#